data_a52778cf1bace28d7f0859e205c69d4f
#
_entry.id   a52778cf1bace28d7f0859e205c69d4f
#
_cell.length_a   1.000
_cell.length_b   1.000
_cell.length_c   1.000
_cell.angle_alpha   90.00
_cell.angle_beta   90.00
_cell.angle_gamma   90.00
#
_symmetry.space_group_name_H-M   'P 1'
#
loop_
_entity.id
_entity.type
_entity.pdbx_description
1 polymer ?
#
loop_
_entity_poly.entity_id
_entity_poly.type
_entity_poly.pdbx_seq_one_letter_code
_entity_poly.pdbx_strand_id
1 'polypeptide(L)'
;PDINASDADFTVEEGDLRFGLVAIKGVGRGLIQALMRERQIGGPFTAFDEFCRRMNGHDLNRRAVESLIRAGCFDRMGYKRKALMQSVDRVLGGAASESRMNLTGQMNLFSAPDDGGQPADTTQLVLPDVEEFTRAELIAMERETTGLYLTGHPMDDYRALAQPVSYTHLTL
;
A
#
# COMPACT_ATOMS: atom_id res chain seq x y z
N PRO A 1 -8.08 -3.81 -2.55
CA PRO A 1 -7.09 -3.38 -3.55
C PRO A 1 -5.72 -3.98 -3.29
N ASP A 2 -4.90 -4.09 -4.32
CA ASP A 2 -3.55 -4.64 -4.23
C ASP A 2 -2.63 -3.89 -5.21
N ILE A 3 -1.45 -3.49 -4.76
CA ILE A 3 -0.54 -2.67 -5.56
C ILE A 3 -0.04 -3.38 -6.81
N ASN A 4 0.04 -4.70 -6.79
CA ASN A 4 0.52 -5.53 -7.87
C ASN A 4 -0.59 -6.13 -8.74
N ALA A 5 -1.77 -6.37 -8.18
CA ALA A 5 -2.86 -7.08 -8.85
C ALA A 5 -4.01 -6.17 -9.31
N SER A 6 -4.30 -5.06 -8.59
CA SER A 6 -5.40 -4.18 -8.99
C SER A 6 -5.07 -3.37 -10.24
N ASP A 7 -6.06 -3.22 -11.11
CA ASP A 7 -6.03 -2.28 -12.23
C ASP A 7 -6.51 -0.88 -11.82
N ALA A 8 -6.49 0.06 -12.77
CA ALA A 8 -7.02 1.41 -12.54
C ALA A 8 -8.49 1.35 -12.16
N ASP A 9 -9.29 0.64 -12.95
CA ASP A 9 -10.73 0.47 -12.73
C ASP A 9 -11.02 -0.90 -12.08
N PHE A 10 -12.27 -1.10 -11.65
CA PHE A 10 -12.72 -2.39 -11.14
C PHE A 10 -12.65 -3.48 -12.21
N THR A 11 -12.13 -4.64 -11.84
CA THR A 11 -12.05 -5.80 -12.73
C THR A 11 -12.75 -7.01 -12.12
N VAL A 12 -13.22 -7.92 -12.96
CA VAL A 12 -13.80 -9.20 -12.52
C VAL A 12 -12.78 -10.29 -12.78
N GLU A 13 -12.39 -10.99 -11.73
CA GLU A 13 -11.45 -12.11 -11.77
C GLU A 13 -12.08 -13.32 -11.12
N GLU A 14 -12.20 -14.42 -11.86
CA GLU A 14 -12.75 -15.69 -11.37
C GLU A 14 -14.13 -15.59 -10.68
N GLY A 15 -14.93 -14.57 -11.06
CA GLY A 15 -16.24 -14.30 -10.48
C GLY A 15 -16.24 -13.32 -9.31
N ASP A 16 -15.08 -12.91 -8.82
CA ASP A 16 -14.91 -11.91 -7.78
C ASP A 16 -14.63 -10.53 -8.35
N LEU A 17 -15.04 -9.47 -7.64
CA LEU A 17 -14.79 -8.09 -8.00
C LEU A 17 -13.48 -7.61 -7.34
N ARG A 18 -12.47 -7.32 -8.18
CA ARG A 18 -11.25 -6.69 -7.72
C ARG A 18 -11.40 -5.18 -7.68
N PHE A 19 -11.03 -4.59 -6.56
CA PHE A 19 -11.15 -3.14 -6.33
C PHE A 19 -10.15 -2.34 -7.17
N GLY A 20 -10.65 -1.37 -7.94
CA GLY A 20 -9.84 -0.49 -8.79
C GLY A 20 -9.12 0.60 -8.00
N LEU A 21 -7.88 0.91 -8.38
CA LEU A 21 -7.04 1.88 -7.68
C LEU A 21 -7.56 3.33 -7.77
N VAL A 22 -8.29 3.68 -8.85
CA VAL A 22 -8.89 5.01 -9.04
C VAL A 22 -9.94 5.33 -7.98
N ALA A 23 -10.57 4.32 -7.39
CA ALA A 23 -11.56 4.51 -6.35
C ALA A 23 -10.96 4.85 -4.98
N ILE A 24 -9.62 4.78 -4.81
CA ILE A 24 -8.94 5.15 -3.58
C ILE A 24 -8.82 6.67 -3.50
N LYS A 25 -9.43 7.27 -2.48
CA LYS A 25 -9.38 8.71 -2.25
C LYS A 25 -7.93 9.18 -1.99
N GLY A 26 -7.55 10.28 -2.61
CA GLY A 26 -6.22 10.86 -2.43
C GLY A 26 -5.13 10.29 -3.33
N VAL A 27 -5.47 9.32 -4.20
CA VAL A 27 -4.57 8.77 -5.22
C VAL A 27 -4.97 9.35 -6.58
N GLY A 28 -4.08 10.11 -7.21
CA GLY A 28 -4.33 10.76 -8.50
C GLY A 28 -4.30 9.77 -9.67
N ARG A 29 -5.10 10.04 -10.72
CA ARG A 29 -5.09 9.20 -11.94
C ARG A 29 -3.73 9.15 -12.61
N GLY A 30 -2.95 10.25 -12.61
CA GLY A 30 -1.60 10.29 -13.16
C GLY A 30 -0.66 9.32 -12.46
N LEU A 31 -0.71 9.28 -11.12
CA LEU A 31 0.06 8.33 -10.32
C LEU A 31 -0.33 6.88 -10.63
N ILE A 32 -1.63 6.60 -10.79
CA ILE A 32 -2.11 5.24 -11.10
C ILE A 32 -1.64 4.81 -12.49
N GLN A 33 -1.70 5.69 -13.50
CA GLN A 33 -1.20 5.40 -14.85
C GLN A 33 0.31 5.14 -14.85
N ALA A 34 1.07 5.92 -14.09
CA ALA A 34 2.50 5.69 -13.90
C ALA A 34 2.78 4.34 -13.23
N LEU A 35 2.03 4.01 -12.18
CA LEU A 35 2.12 2.73 -11.48
C LEU A 35 1.87 1.54 -12.43
N MET A 36 0.81 1.62 -13.25
CA MET A 36 0.51 0.59 -14.25
C MET A 36 1.65 0.42 -15.25
N ARG A 37 2.22 1.53 -15.73
CA ARG A 37 3.36 1.53 -16.64
C ARG A 37 4.61 0.92 -15.99
N GLU A 38 4.91 1.32 -14.76
CA GLU A 38 6.04 0.78 -14.00
C GLU A 38 5.93 -0.73 -13.77
N ARG A 39 4.72 -1.23 -13.47
CA ARG A 39 4.48 -2.68 -13.37
C ARG A 39 4.71 -3.42 -14.68
N GLN A 40 4.34 -2.81 -15.82
CA GLN A 40 4.54 -3.42 -17.14
C GLN A 40 6.01 -3.49 -17.54
N ILE A 41 6.79 -2.47 -17.19
CA ILE A 41 8.22 -2.37 -17.57
C ILE A 41 9.11 -3.17 -16.61
N GLY A 42 8.95 -2.96 -15.31
CA GLY A 42 9.83 -3.50 -14.28
C GLY A 42 9.25 -4.68 -13.50
N GLY A 43 8.07 -5.19 -13.91
CA GLY A 43 7.38 -6.26 -13.18
C GLY A 43 6.72 -5.80 -11.88
N PRO A 44 6.18 -6.74 -11.08
CA PRO A 44 5.54 -6.46 -9.82
C PRO A 44 6.54 -5.85 -8.81
N PHE A 45 6.02 -5.04 -7.90
CA PHE A 45 6.81 -4.50 -6.79
C PHE A 45 7.02 -5.59 -5.74
N THR A 46 8.26 -5.83 -5.35
CA THR A 46 8.62 -6.87 -4.38
C THR A 46 8.70 -6.34 -2.94
N ALA A 47 8.95 -5.03 -2.80
CA ALA A 47 9.08 -4.38 -1.50
C ALA A 47 8.51 -2.95 -1.52
N PHE A 48 8.18 -2.43 -0.35
CA PHE A 48 7.60 -1.09 -0.20
C PHE A 48 8.58 0.04 -0.56
N ASP A 49 9.85 -0.10 -0.22
CA ASP A 49 10.91 0.85 -0.59
C ASP A 49 11.20 0.82 -2.09
N GLU A 50 11.19 -0.36 -2.71
CA GLU A 50 11.28 -0.51 -4.16
C GLU A 50 10.14 0.24 -4.85
N PHE A 51 8.90 0.07 -4.36
CA PHE A 51 7.74 0.82 -4.87
C PHE A 51 8.00 2.33 -4.78
N CYS A 52 8.38 2.85 -3.61
CA CYS A 52 8.63 4.27 -3.42
C CYS A 52 9.76 4.78 -4.32
N ARG A 53 10.83 4.01 -4.52
CA ARG A 53 11.96 4.34 -5.39
C ARG A 53 11.55 4.39 -6.86
N ARG A 54 10.86 3.37 -7.36
CA ARG A 54 10.41 3.29 -8.76
C ARG A 54 9.36 4.35 -9.09
N MET A 55 8.50 4.67 -8.13
CA MET A 55 7.46 5.67 -8.30
C MET A 55 7.92 7.10 -8.01
N ASN A 56 9.18 7.28 -7.59
CA ASN A 56 9.73 8.61 -7.35
C ASN A 56 9.79 9.41 -8.67
N GLY A 57 9.26 10.64 -8.63
CA GLY A 57 9.13 11.48 -9.84
C GLY A 57 7.80 11.34 -10.60
N HIS A 58 6.91 10.44 -10.16
CA HIS A 58 5.59 10.22 -10.76
C HIS A 58 4.44 10.76 -9.92
N ASP A 59 4.54 11.98 -9.41
CA ASP A 59 3.54 12.60 -8.52
C ASP A 59 3.29 11.81 -7.22
N LEU A 60 4.22 10.92 -6.85
CA LEU A 60 4.16 10.21 -5.58
C LEU A 60 4.38 11.21 -4.45
N ASN A 61 3.40 11.32 -3.58
CA ASN A 61 3.47 12.18 -2.41
C ASN A 61 3.03 11.40 -1.16
N ARG A 62 3.36 11.95 0.01
CA ARG A 62 3.03 11.35 1.29
C ARG A 62 1.55 10.94 1.39
N ARG A 63 0.64 11.85 1.00
CA ARG A 63 -0.81 11.61 1.10
C ARG A 63 -1.27 10.42 0.25
N ALA A 64 -0.74 10.29 -0.96
CA ALA A 64 -1.07 9.17 -1.84
C ALA A 64 -0.56 7.84 -1.28
N VAL A 65 0.67 7.83 -0.75
CA VAL A 65 1.25 6.63 -0.11
C VAL A 65 0.43 6.23 1.11
N GLU A 66 0.11 7.17 2.00
CA GLU A 66 -0.74 6.93 3.17
C GLU A 66 -2.12 6.39 2.78
N SER A 67 -2.72 6.91 1.71
CA SER A 67 -4.01 6.42 1.20
C SER A 67 -3.93 4.99 0.68
N LEU A 68 -2.86 4.64 -0.04
CA LEU A 68 -2.61 3.27 -0.50
C LEU A 68 -2.40 2.30 0.66
N ILE A 69 -1.64 2.71 1.70
CA ILE A 69 -1.44 1.90 2.91
C ILE A 69 -2.77 1.68 3.64
N ARG A 70 -3.54 2.75 3.88
CA ARG A 70 -4.84 2.68 4.57
C ARG A 70 -5.85 1.81 3.83
N ALA A 71 -5.81 1.83 2.49
CA ALA A 71 -6.63 0.97 1.66
C ALA A 71 -6.18 -0.50 1.63
N GLY A 72 -5.02 -0.83 2.22
CA GLY A 72 -4.50 -2.19 2.27
C GLY A 72 -3.79 -2.67 1.01
N CYS A 73 -3.33 -1.74 0.15
CA CYS A 73 -2.70 -2.10 -1.12
C CYS A 73 -1.39 -2.89 -0.97
N PHE A 74 -0.75 -2.85 0.19
CA PHE A 74 0.53 -3.52 0.50
C PHE A 74 0.37 -4.74 1.41
N ASP A 75 -0.85 -5.12 1.81
CA ASP A 75 -1.07 -6.19 2.80
C ASP A 75 -0.52 -7.53 2.34
N ARG A 76 -0.60 -7.83 1.03
CA ARG A 76 -0.05 -9.07 0.45
C ARG A 76 1.48 -9.16 0.50
N MET A 77 2.17 -8.07 0.73
CA MET A 77 3.62 -8.06 0.94
C MET A 77 4.00 -8.46 2.37
N GLY A 78 3.02 -8.68 3.26
CA GLY A 78 3.24 -9.11 4.64
C GLY A 78 3.63 -8.01 5.61
N TYR A 79 3.51 -6.73 5.23
CA TYR A 79 3.81 -5.61 6.10
C TYR A 79 2.62 -5.22 6.97
N LYS A 80 2.90 -4.84 8.23
CA LYS A 80 1.94 -4.19 9.10
C LYS A 80 1.67 -2.77 8.61
N ARG A 81 0.41 -2.37 8.41
CA ARG A 81 0.05 -1.02 7.93
C ARG A 81 0.60 0.06 8.86
N LYS A 82 0.60 -0.16 10.17
CA LYS A 82 1.14 0.78 11.16
C LYS A 82 2.65 0.98 11.02
N ALA A 83 3.39 -0.09 10.77
CA ALA A 83 4.84 -0.01 10.52
C ALA A 83 5.15 0.77 9.24
N LEU A 84 4.39 0.55 8.17
CA LEU A 84 4.50 1.30 6.92
C LEU A 84 4.19 2.79 7.15
N MET A 85 3.07 3.11 7.81
CA MET A 85 2.67 4.50 8.11
C MET A 85 3.75 5.28 8.86
N GLN A 86 4.41 4.67 9.84
CA GLN A 86 5.50 5.30 10.58
C GLN A 86 6.77 5.47 9.77
N SER A 87 6.93 4.72 8.68
CA SER A 87 8.14 4.72 7.85
C SER A 87 8.03 5.57 6.59
N VAL A 88 6.85 6.09 6.26
CA VAL A 88 6.58 6.82 5.00
C VAL A 88 7.59 7.94 4.76
N ASP A 89 7.80 8.83 5.74
CA ASP A 89 8.69 9.99 5.58
C ASP A 89 10.13 9.58 5.33
N ARG A 90 10.60 8.57 6.06
CA ARG A 90 11.97 8.05 5.91
C ARG A 90 12.17 7.42 4.54
N VAL A 91 11.22 6.62 4.07
CA VAL A 91 11.32 5.92 2.79
C VAL A 91 11.23 6.91 1.63
N LEU A 92 10.30 7.86 1.67
CA LEU A 92 10.19 8.90 0.65
C LEU A 92 11.42 9.82 0.62
N GLY A 93 11.96 10.17 1.79
CA GLY A 93 13.20 10.95 1.90
C GLY A 93 14.41 10.21 1.34
N GLY A 94 14.54 8.92 1.60
CA GLY A 94 15.58 8.05 1.03
C GLY A 94 15.49 7.97 -0.50
N ALA A 95 14.32 7.67 -1.04
CA ALA A 95 14.07 7.59 -2.48
C ALA A 95 14.39 8.91 -3.21
N ALA A 96 14.04 10.04 -2.60
CA ALA A 96 14.37 11.38 -3.16
C ALA A 96 15.86 11.66 -3.14
N SER A 97 16.58 11.23 -2.11
CA SER A 97 18.04 11.41 -1.98
C SER A 97 18.81 10.58 -3.01
N GLU A 98 18.43 9.32 -3.20
CA GLU A 98 19.01 8.43 -4.22
C GLU A 98 18.83 8.98 -5.63
N SER A 99 17.64 9.50 -5.94
CA SER A 99 17.36 10.11 -7.24
C SER A 99 18.23 11.34 -7.51
N ARG A 100 18.49 12.18 -6.49
CA ARG A 100 19.38 13.34 -6.62
C ARG A 100 20.83 12.94 -6.81
N MET A 101 21.31 11.91 -6.11
CA MET A 101 22.67 11.40 -6.26
C MET A 101 22.90 10.84 -7.67
N ASN A 102 21.94 10.10 -8.21
CA ASN A 102 22.00 9.56 -9.57
C ASN A 102 22.01 10.66 -10.63
N LEU A 103 21.28 11.77 -10.44
CA LEU A 103 21.25 12.91 -11.37
C LEU A 103 22.53 13.76 -11.34
N THR A 104 23.20 13.85 -10.21
CA THR A 104 24.42 14.68 -10.06
C THR A 104 25.71 13.94 -10.40
N GLY A 105 25.66 12.63 -10.63
CA GLY A 105 26.84 11.82 -10.94
C GLY A 105 27.92 11.82 -9.85
N GLN A 106 27.60 12.35 -8.66
CA GLN A 106 28.51 12.36 -7.51
C GLN A 106 28.50 10.97 -6.84
N MET A 107 29.34 10.10 -7.35
CA MET A 107 29.80 8.96 -6.57
C MET A 107 30.44 9.53 -5.28
N ASN A 108 29.96 9.07 -4.14
CA ASN A 108 30.54 9.39 -2.84
C ASN A 108 31.99 8.88 -2.82
N LEU A 109 32.96 9.78 -3.08
CA LEU A 109 34.40 9.51 -3.01
C LEU A 109 34.85 9.11 -1.59
N PHE A 110 33.97 9.26 -0.59
CA PHE A 110 34.23 8.92 0.81
C PHE A 110 33.66 7.56 1.26
N SER A 111 33.03 6.82 0.35
CA SER A 111 32.73 5.39 0.58
C SER A 111 33.83 4.54 -0.02
N ALA A 112 35.08 4.76 0.44
CA ALA A 112 36.15 3.81 0.16
C ALA A 112 35.82 2.53 0.93
N PRO A 113 35.72 1.36 0.26
CA PRO A 113 35.63 0.09 0.94
C PRO A 113 37.01 -0.22 1.49
N ASP A 114 37.19 -0.02 2.78
CA ASP A 114 38.23 -0.78 3.50
C ASP A 114 37.59 -2.15 3.75
N ASP A 115 38.27 -3.15 3.18
CA ASP A 115 37.97 -4.57 3.29
C ASP A 115 36.81 -5.15 2.42
N GLY A 116 37.20 -5.71 1.27
CA GLY A 116 36.71 -6.94 0.58
C GLY A 116 35.21 -7.27 0.55
N GLY A 117 34.29 -6.34 0.77
CA GLY A 117 32.85 -6.57 0.79
C GLY A 117 32.20 -6.18 -0.52
N GLN A 118 31.37 -7.06 -1.06
CA GLN A 118 30.47 -6.83 -2.20
C GLN A 118 29.74 -5.48 -2.06
N PRO A 119 29.39 -4.82 -3.17
CA PRO A 119 28.56 -3.62 -3.11
C PRO A 119 27.31 -3.93 -2.30
N ALA A 120 27.13 -3.21 -1.20
CA ALA A 120 25.90 -3.28 -0.39
C ALA A 120 24.74 -2.69 -1.20
N ASP A 121 24.31 -3.48 -2.17
CA ASP A 121 23.02 -3.32 -2.82
C ASP A 121 21.99 -3.93 -1.84
N THR A 122 21.11 -3.10 -1.38
CA THR A 122 20.00 -3.31 -0.48
C THR A 122 20.20 -2.72 0.91
N THR A 123 19.93 -1.43 1.02
CA THR A 123 19.43 -0.90 2.28
C THR A 123 18.09 -1.57 2.53
N GLN A 124 18.11 -2.76 3.15
CA GLN A 124 16.88 -3.45 3.54
C GLN A 124 16.03 -2.47 4.36
N LEU A 125 14.79 -2.29 3.95
CA LEU A 125 13.83 -1.47 4.66
C LEU A 125 13.65 -2.03 6.09
N VAL A 126 14.32 -1.42 7.06
CA VAL A 126 14.12 -1.76 8.47
C VAL A 126 12.85 -1.06 8.93
N LEU A 127 11.75 -1.82 8.99
CA LEU A 127 10.49 -1.35 9.56
C LEU A 127 10.53 -1.43 11.09
N PRO A 128 9.86 -0.49 11.78
CA PRO A 128 9.70 -0.58 13.22
C PRO A 128 8.86 -1.81 13.57
N ASP A 129 9.28 -2.55 14.59
CA ASP A 129 8.45 -3.62 15.16
C ASP A 129 7.40 -2.99 16.08
N VAL A 130 6.22 -2.78 15.53
CA VAL A 130 5.08 -2.20 16.22
C VAL A 130 3.90 -3.15 16.14
N GLU A 131 3.03 -3.11 17.13
CA GLU A 131 1.76 -3.81 17.07
C GLU A 131 0.90 -3.20 15.95
N GLU A 132 0.20 -4.05 15.19
CA GLU A 132 -0.71 -3.59 14.12
C GLU A 132 -1.88 -2.81 14.69
N PHE A 133 -2.51 -2.02 13.87
CA PHE A 133 -3.79 -1.40 14.17
C PHE A 133 -4.83 -2.46 14.56
N THR A 134 -5.73 -2.10 15.44
CA THR A 134 -6.86 -2.97 15.76
C THR A 134 -7.73 -3.21 14.53
N ARG A 135 -8.47 -4.33 14.51
CA ARG A 135 -9.40 -4.63 13.41
C ARG A 135 -10.38 -3.49 13.14
N ALA A 136 -10.88 -2.85 14.21
CA ALA A 136 -11.80 -1.72 14.08
C ALA A 136 -11.14 -0.51 13.38
N GLU A 137 -9.88 -0.21 13.72
CA GLU A 137 -9.12 0.87 13.08
C GLU A 137 -8.84 0.56 11.60
N LEU A 138 -8.45 -0.68 11.27
CA LEU A 138 -8.22 -1.10 9.88
C LEU A 138 -9.49 -0.94 9.03
N ILE A 139 -10.63 -1.42 9.51
CA ILE A 139 -11.93 -1.29 8.86
C ILE A 139 -12.33 0.19 8.68
N ALA A 140 -12.07 1.02 9.69
CA ALA A 140 -12.34 2.46 9.62
C ALA A 140 -11.47 3.16 8.56
N MET A 141 -10.18 2.82 8.48
CA MET A 141 -9.26 3.35 7.46
C MET A 141 -9.69 2.96 6.04
N GLU A 142 -10.08 1.72 5.82
CA GLU A 142 -10.59 1.24 4.55
C GLU A 142 -11.82 2.02 4.11
N ARG A 143 -12.79 2.17 5.01
CA ARG A 143 -14.00 2.96 4.72
C ARG A 143 -13.70 4.42 4.41
N GLU A 144 -12.77 5.04 5.15
CA GLU A 144 -12.38 6.43 4.92
C GLU A 144 -11.78 6.62 3.52
N THR A 145 -10.89 5.71 3.10
CA THR A 145 -10.13 5.82 1.86
C THR A 145 -10.84 5.26 0.64
N THR A 146 -11.62 4.19 0.79
CA THR A 146 -12.29 3.51 -0.33
C THR A 146 -13.80 3.73 -0.36
N GLY A 147 -14.39 4.14 0.78
CA GLY A 147 -15.83 4.25 0.96
C GLY A 147 -16.51 2.92 1.28
N LEU A 148 -15.78 1.81 1.28
CA LEU A 148 -16.27 0.45 1.49
C LEU A 148 -15.55 -0.22 2.66
N TYR A 149 -16.16 -1.26 3.19
CA TYR A 149 -15.56 -2.20 4.14
C TYR A 149 -14.99 -3.38 3.33
N LEU A 150 -13.68 -3.54 3.29
CA LEU A 150 -13.02 -4.53 2.44
C LEU A 150 -12.64 -5.81 3.19
N THR A 151 -12.05 -5.69 4.38
CA THR A 151 -11.57 -6.84 5.15
C THR A 151 -12.58 -7.35 6.19
N GLY A 152 -13.66 -6.63 6.45
CA GLY A 152 -14.70 -7.02 7.39
C GLY A 152 -15.70 -5.92 7.61
N HIS A 153 -16.81 -6.25 8.26
CA HIS A 153 -17.87 -5.28 8.59
C HIS A 153 -17.93 -5.05 10.10
N PRO A 154 -18.19 -3.81 10.59
CA PRO A 154 -18.32 -3.54 12.03
C PRO A 154 -19.38 -4.39 12.72
N MET A 155 -20.37 -4.88 11.98
CA MET A 155 -21.44 -5.75 12.51
C MET A 155 -21.04 -7.24 12.56
N ASP A 156 -19.86 -7.62 12.09
CA ASP A 156 -19.44 -9.03 12.10
C ASP A 156 -19.34 -9.57 13.52
N ASP A 157 -18.91 -8.76 14.48
CA ASP A 157 -18.81 -9.11 15.89
C ASP A 157 -20.19 -9.32 16.56
N TYR A 158 -21.24 -8.77 15.96
CA TYR A 158 -22.63 -8.88 16.45
C TYR A 158 -23.44 -9.97 15.74
N ARG A 159 -22.87 -10.66 14.73
CA ARG A 159 -23.58 -11.73 14.00
C ARG A 159 -24.07 -12.84 14.93
N ALA A 160 -23.31 -13.18 15.95
CA ALA A 160 -23.69 -14.19 16.94
C ALA A 160 -24.87 -13.75 17.83
N LEU A 161 -25.06 -12.43 17.98
CA LEU A 161 -26.15 -11.85 18.77
C LEU A 161 -27.40 -11.60 17.92
N ALA A 162 -27.29 -11.53 16.61
CA ALA A 162 -28.39 -11.36 15.69
C ALA A 162 -29.11 -12.69 15.50
N GLN A 163 -30.01 -13.05 16.44
CA GLN A 163 -30.92 -14.15 16.22
C GLN A 163 -31.86 -13.82 15.05
N PRO A 164 -32.12 -14.77 14.13
CA PRO A 164 -33.07 -14.54 13.06
C PRO A 164 -34.45 -14.23 13.68
N VAL A 165 -34.95 -13.01 13.48
CA VAL A 165 -36.32 -12.67 13.84
C VAL A 165 -37.24 -13.38 12.87
N SER A 166 -37.83 -14.48 13.32
CA SER A 166 -38.86 -15.20 12.56
C SER A 166 -40.13 -14.35 12.57
N TYR A 167 -40.40 -13.69 11.45
CA TYR A 167 -41.72 -13.08 11.25
C TYR A 167 -42.72 -14.18 10.92
N THR A 168 -43.45 -14.63 11.93
CA THR A 168 -44.69 -15.38 11.70
C THR A 168 -45.72 -14.40 11.18
N HIS A 169 -45.98 -14.40 9.85
CA HIS A 169 -47.18 -13.79 9.31
C HIS A 169 -48.40 -14.56 9.84
N LEU A 170 -49.11 -13.98 10.78
CA LEU A 170 -50.50 -14.34 11.06
C LEU A 170 -51.34 -13.85 9.89
N THR A 171 -51.67 -14.75 8.95
CA THR A 171 -52.75 -14.53 8.00
C THR A 171 -54.05 -14.73 8.77
N LEU A 172 -54.84 -13.63 8.90
CA LEU A 172 -56.25 -13.67 9.28
C LEU A 172 -57.08 -14.10 8.09
#